data_dbd34bf541cabe7eb319f7603de9cad8
#
_entry.id   dbd34bf541cabe7eb319f7603de9cad8
#
_cell.length_a   1.000
_cell.length_b   1.000
_cell.length_c   1.000
_cell.angle_alpha   90.00
_cell.angle_beta   90.00
_cell.angle_gamma   90.00
#
_symmetry.space_group_name_H-M   'P 1'
#
loop_
_entity.id
_entity.type
_entity.pdbx_description
1 polymer ?
#
loop_
_entity_poly.entity_id
_entity_poly.type
_entity_poly.pdbx_seq_one_letter_code
_entity_poly.pdbx_strand_id
1 'polypeptide(L)'
;MPCFIGRRASIHEWLFYNNHLIKHGIWKPDYKLKDWLEFYISDAVQIHLERKIKNILVKSELYDPEVIDVSEYDRYSEHLISHRLTGEPGLSTGKILKDGLDKYAGHINIGPFGCMITRFTDSVASNNLDVADKKEAYKVAGEKYESEIFFEGEKIPFLTIEVDGNPYPQLLLAKFESFCLQAKRVAEKQGKKVLEEILL
;
A
#
# COMPACT_ATOMS: atom_id res chain seq x y z
N MET A 1 9.31 -16.93 -9.92
CA MET A 1 8.51 -15.69 -9.85
C MET A 1 9.20 -14.75 -8.88
N PRO A 2 9.43 -13.50 -9.21
CA PRO A 2 9.98 -12.55 -8.26
C PRO A 2 8.96 -12.34 -7.13
N CYS A 3 9.42 -12.49 -5.90
CA CYS A 3 8.65 -12.14 -4.72
C CYS A 3 8.59 -10.61 -4.69
N PHE A 4 7.47 -10.03 -5.11
CA PHE A 4 7.29 -8.58 -5.06
C PHE A 4 7.08 -8.19 -3.59
N ILE A 5 8.11 -7.64 -2.99
CA ILE A 5 8.02 -6.97 -1.70
C ILE A 5 7.11 -5.76 -1.88
N GLY A 6 6.08 -5.68 -1.06
CA GLY A 6 5.06 -4.66 -1.16
C GLY A 6 5.63 -3.27 -1.24
N ARG A 7 5.13 -2.52 -2.20
CA ARG A 7 5.55 -1.18 -2.50
C ARG A 7 5.09 -0.21 -1.41
N ARG A 8 6.01 0.54 -0.85
CA ARG A 8 5.69 1.71 -0.02
C ARG A 8 5.12 2.82 -0.91
N ALA A 9 4.14 3.59 -0.41
CA ALA A 9 3.85 4.89 -0.98
C ALA A 9 5.17 5.65 -1.09
N SER A 10 5.55 6.09 -2.29
CA SER A 10 6.77 6.84 -2.48
C SER A 10 6.63 8.21 -1.81
N ILE A 11 7.76 8.86 -1.48
CA ILE A 11 7.75 10.27 -1.04
C ILE A 11 6.92 11.12 -2.01
N HIS A 12 6.91 10.74 -3.26
CA HIS A 12 6.15 11.36 -4.32
C HIS A 12 4.64 11.21 -4.13
N GLU A 13 4.17 10.02 -3.81
CA GLU A 13 2.77 9.75 -3.48
C GLU A 13 2.34 10.51 -2.21
N TRP A 14 3.23 10.69 -1.25
CA TRP A 14 2.97 11.51 -0.07
C TRP A 14 2.83 13.01 -0.40
N LEU A 15 3.66 13.54 -1.28
CA LEU A 15 3.52 14.93 -1.77
C LEU A 15 2.18 15.15 -2.49
N PHE A 16 1.67 14.12 -3.15
CA PHE A 16 0.34 14.13 -3.76
C PHE A 16 -0.80 14.02 -2.75
N TYR A 17 -0.55 13.48 -1.56
CA TYR A 17 -1.61 13.27 -0.57
C TYR A 17 -2.36 14.55 -0.22
N ASN A 18 -1.65 15.66 -0.04
CA ASN A 18 -2.29 16.95 0.20
C ASN A 18 -3.13 17.40 -1.00
N ASN A 19 -2.62 17.22 -2.20
CA ASN A 19 -3.34 17.53 -3.43
C ASN A 19 -4.59 16.67 -3.54
N HIS A 20 -4.48 15.42 -3.14
CA HIS A 20 -5.58 14.48 -3.10
C HIS A 20 -6.66 14.91 -2.10
N LEU A 21 -6.31 15.28 -0.88
CA LEU A 21 -7.27 15.78 0.12
C LEU A 21 -8.08 16.97 -0.41
N ILE A 22 -7.46 17.83 -1.21
CA ILE A 22 -8.12 18.96 -1.86
C ILE A 22 -9.05 18.49 -2.98
N LYS A 23 -8.59 17.60 -3.87
CA LYS A 23 -9.36 17.07 -4.99
C LYS A 23 -10.65 16.38 -4.55
N HIS A 24 -10.58 15.65 -3.44
CA HIS A 24 -11.75 14.93 -2.90
C HIS A 24 -12.59 15.72 -1.90
N GLY A 25 -12.26 17.02 -1.73
CA GLY A 25 -13.05 17.93 -0.88
C GLY A 25 -12.93 17.63 0.63
N ILE A 26 -11.97 16.81 1.03
CA ILE A 26 -11.68 16.51 2.44
C ILE A 26 -11.06 17.74 3.09
N TRP A 27 -10.15 18.40 2.40
CA TRP A 27 -9.61 19.69 2.77
C TRP A 27 -10.08 20.76 1.77
N LYS A 28 -10.67 21.84 2.26
CA LYS A 28 -11.16 22.96 1.46
C LYS A 28 -10.35 24.21 1.77
N PRO A 29 -9.20 24.42 1.10
CA PRO A 29 -8.44 25.65 1.27
C PRO A 29 -9.19 26.85 0.67
N ASP A 30 -9.00 28.01 1.25
CA ASP A 30 -9.50 29.26 0.70
C ASP A 30 -8.60 29.76 -0.45
N TYR A 31 -8.64 29.02 -1.56
CA TYR A 31 -7.82 29.29 -2.73
C TYR A 31 -8.48 30.31 -3.66
N LYS A 32 -7.70 31.30 -4.10
CA LYS A 32 -8.06 32.19 -5.21
C LYS A 32 -7.85 31.47 -6.55
N LEU A 33 -8.36 32.05 -7.61
CA LEU A 33 -8.24 31.49 -8.97
C LEU A 33 -6.77 31.17 -9.36
N LYS A 34 -5.84 32.04 -8.95
CA LYS A 34 -4.40 31.84 -9.20
C LYS A 34 -3.87 30.61 -8.49
N ASP A 35 -4.25 30.40 -7.23
CA ASP A 35 -3.80 29.28 -6.41
C ASP A 35 -4.30 27.95 -6.96
N TRP A 36 -5.55 27.94 -7.48
CA TRP A 36 -6.11 26.80 -8.18
C TRP A 36 -5.34 26.47 -9.47
N LEU A 37 -4.96 27.48 -10.24
CA LEU A 37 -4.18 27.28 -11.45
C LEU A 37 -2.80 26.71 -11.14
N GLU A 38 -2.10 27.25 -10.14
CA GLU A 38 -0.81 26.74 -9.66
C GLU A 38 -0.93 25.30 -9.16
N PHE A 39 -2.01 25.00 -8.43
CA PHE A 39 -2.30 23.65 -7.95
C PHE A 39 -2.41 22.64 -9.11
N TYR A 40 -3.24 22.90 -10.12
CA TYR A 40 -3.42 21.97 -11.25
C TYR A 40 -2.18 21.84 -12.12
N ILE A 41 -1.43 22.91 -12.32
CA ILE A 41 -0.17 22.87 -13.05
C ILE A 41 0.85 22.02 -12.29
N SER A 42 1.00 22.24 -10.99
CA SER A 42 1.90 21.48 -10.14
C SER A 42 1.55 19.98 -10.16
N ASP A 43 0.28 19.64 -10.02
CA ASP A 43 -0.22 18.28 -10.07
C ASP A 43 0.10 17.59 -11.42
N ALA A 44 -0.13 18.27 -12.53
CA ALA A 44 0.18 17.75 -13.87
C ALA A 44 1.68 17.52 -14.07
N VAL A 45 2.51 18.44 -13.59
CA VAL A 45 3.98 18.29 -13.64
C VAL A 45 4.43 17.10 -12.79
N GLN A 46 3.89 16.94 -11.61
CA GLN A 46 4.21 15.83 -10.72
C GLN A 46 3.84 14.49 -11.38
N ILE A 47 2.63 14.34 -11.89
CA ILE A 47 2.18 13.14 -12.61
C ILE A 47 3.11 12.82 -13.79
N HIS A 48 3.52 13.84 -14.54
CA HIS A 48 4.45 13.66 -15.66
C HIS A 48 5.80 13.13 -15.19
N LEU A 49 6.38 13.72 -14.14
CA LEU A 49 7.66 13.30 -13.58
C LEU A 49 7.58 11.89 -12.99
N GLU A 50 6.50 11.56 -12.30
CA GLU A 50 6.27 10.23 -11.77
C GLU A 50 6.24 9.18 -12.88
N ARG A 51 5.47 9.41 -13.95
CA ARG A 51 5.44 8.51 -15.12
C ARG A 51 6.83 8.31 -15.72
N LYS A 52 7.61 9.37 -15.83
CA LYS A 52 8.97 9.30 -16.35
C LYS A 52 9.88 8.43 -15.49
N ILE A 53 9.83 8.59 -14.18
CA ILE A 53 10.59 7.79 -13.23
C ILE A 53 10.12 6.33 -13.26
N LYS A 54 8.83 6.09 -13.21
CA LYS A 54 8.24 4.75 -13.24
C LYS A 54 8.60 3.99 -14.52
N ASN A 55 8.58 4.66 -15.67
CA ASN A 55 8.99 4.08 -16.94
C ASN A 55 10.48 3.65 -16.99
N ILE A 56 11.32 4.27 -16.19
CA ILE A 56 12.71 3.83 -16.02
C ILE A 56 12.78 2.61 -15.10
N LEU A 57 12.06 2.66 -13.99
CA LEU A 57 12.09 1.61 -12.97
C LEU A 57 11.42 0.31 -13.42
N VAL A 58 10.43 0.38 -14.30
CA VAL A 58 9.74 -0.81 -14.82
C VAL A 58 10.68 -1.75 -15.58
N LYS A 59 11.79 -1.24 -16.10
CA LYS A 59 12.81 -2.05 -16.78
C LYS A 59 13.49 -3.07 -15.83
N SER A 60 13.36 -2.88 -14.53
CA SER A 60 13.84 -3.84 -13.52
C SER A 60 12.92 -5.04 -13.33
N GLU A 61 11.71 -5.02 -13.93
CA GLU A 61 10.64 -6.02 -13.70
C GLU A 61 10.18 -6.13 -12.24
N LEU A 62 10.71 -5.27 -11.36
CA LEU A 62 10.38 -5.24 -9.93
C LEU A 62 9.42 -4.11 -9.58
N TYR A 63 9.05 -3.28 -10.54
CA TYR A 63 8.31 -2.06 -10.31
C TYR A 63 7.08 -1.95 -11.22
N ASP A 64 5.95 -1.60 -10.63
CA ASP A 64 4.70 -1.37 -11.35
C ASP A 64 4.71 0.03 -11.99
N PRO A 65 4.50 0.14 -13.33
CA PRO A 65 4.49 1.42 -14.02
C PRO A 65 3.24 2.25 -13.76
N GLU A 66 2.20 1.67 -13.17
CA GLU A 66 0.94 2.34 -12.93
C GLU A 66 1.10 3.56 -12.02
N VAL A 67 0.59 4.70 -12.49
CA VAL A 67 0.45 5.92 -11.68
C VAL A 67 -0.91 5.84 -10.99
N ILE A 68 -0.90 5.55 -9.71
CA ILE A 68 -2.11 5.33 -8.93
C ILE A 68 -2.49 6.63 -8.24
N ASP A 69 -3.77 6.98 -8.27
CA ASP A 69 -4.31 8.03 -7.45
C ASP A 69 -4.29 7.57 -5.98
N VAL A 70 -3.57 8.31 -5.13
CA VAL A 70 -3.40 7.99 -3.70
C VAL A 70 -4.74 7.89 -2.97
N SER A 71 -5.77 8.62 -3.46
CA SER A 71 -7.13 8.57 -2.94
C SER A 71 -7.75 7.20 -3.00
N GLU A 72 -7.36 6.45 -3.99
CA GLU A 72 -7.86 5.11 -4.17
C GLU A 72 -7.48 4.23 -2.99
N TYR A 73 -6.24 4.34 -2.50
CA TYR A 73 -5.82 3.57 -1.32
C TYR A 73 -6.50 4.02 -0.03
N ASP A 74 -6.68 5.30 0.16
CA ASP A 74 -7.28 5.86 1.37
C ASP A 74 -8.71 5.33 1.60
N ARG A 75 -9.48 5.11 0.53
CA ARG A 75 -10.82 4.52 0.60
C ARG A 75 -10.84 3.13 1.24
N TYR A 76 -9.83 2.30 0.95
CA TYR A 76 -9.78 0.94 1.49
C TYR A 76 -9.45 0.89 2.99
N SER A 77 -8.91 1.96 3.55
CA SER A 77 -8.60 2.05 4.98
C SER A 77 -9.65 2.79 5.79
N GLU A 78 -10.67 3.38 5.17
CA GLU A 78 -11.62 4.29 5.83
C GLU A 78 -12.35 3.66 7.03
N HIS A 79 -12.62 2.38 6.98
CA HIS A 79 -13.25 1.65 8.09
C HIS A 79 -12.35 1.45 9.32
N LEU A 80 -11.02 1.56 9.14
CA LEU A 80 -10.02 1.42 10.21
C LEU A 80 -9.42 2.76 10.61
N ILE A 81 -9.26 3.68 9.67
CA ILE A 81 -8.55 4.93 9.84
C ILE A 81 -9.36 6.07 9.26
N SER A 82 -9.72 7.03 10.09
CA SER A 82 -10.47 8.20 9.63
C SER A 82 -9.65 9.04 8.64
N HIS A 83 -10.23 9.45 7.52
CA HIS A 83 -9.65 10.43 6.58
C HIS A 83 -9.26 11.77 7.24
N ARG A 84 -9.78 12.06 8.44
CA ARG A 84 -9.39 13.25 9.21
C ARG A 84 -8.03 13.12 9.86
N LEU A 85 -7.49 11.89 9.93
CA LEU A 85 -6.14 11.67 10.41
C LEU A 85 -5.18 12.07 9.29
N THR A 86 -4.57 13.24 9.43
CA THR A 86 -3.56 13.73 8.49
C THR A 86 -2.31 12.88 8.55
N GLY A 87 -1.82 12.41 7.42
CA GLY A 87 -0.59 11.63 7.31
C GLY A 87 -0.75 10.34 6.51
N GLU A 88 0.32 9.56 6.45
CA GLU A 88 0.43 8.36 5.63
C GLU A 88 -0.24 7.05 6.17
N PRO A 89 -0.73 6.94 7.43
CA PRO A 89 -1.22 5.65 7.93
C PRO A 89 -2.38 5.08 7.11
N GLY A 90 -3.30 5.94 6.66
CA GLY A 90 -4.42 5.55 5.79
C GLY A 90 -3.93 4.98 4.46
N LEU A 91 -2.98 5.64 3.82
CA LEU A 91 -2.40 5.21 2.56
C LEU A 91 -1.67 3.86 2.69
N SER A 92 -0.85 3.71 3.73
CA SER A 92 -0.10 2.49 3.97
C SER A 92 -1.03 1.30 4.23
N THR A 93 -2.03 1.48 5.08
CA THR A 93 -3.02 0.44 5.42
C THR A 93 -3.92 0.12 4.24
N GLY A 94 -4.44 1.12 3.56
CA GLY A 94 -5.30 0.94 2.40
C GLY A 94 -4.60 0.21 1.26
N LYS A 95 -3.32 0.50 1.04
CA LYS A 95 -2.50 -0.23 0.07
C LYS A 95 -2.34 -1.71 0.44
N ILE A 96 -2.12 -2.02 1.70
CA ILE A 96 -2.00 -3.41 2.15
C ILE A 96 -3.33 -4.14 1.91
N LEU A 97 -4.45 -3.52 2.27
CA LEU A 97 -5.79 -4.10 2.10
C LEU A 97 -6.18 -4.26 0.62
N LYS A 98 -5.85 -3.29 -0.23
CA LYS A 98 -6.14 -3.37 -1.65
C LYS A 98 -5.30 -4.43 -2.35
N ASP A 99 -3.98 -4.34 -2.23
CA ASP A 99 -3.05 -5.11 -3.05
C ASP A 99 -2.64 -6.45 -2.42
N GLY A 100 -2.84 -6.62 -1.11
CA GLY A 100 -2.45 -7.82 -0.38
C GLY A 100 -3.21 -9.06 -0.83
N LEU A 101 -2.55 -10.19 -0.89
CA LEU A 101 -3.02 -11.49 -1.36
C LEU A 101 -3.30 -11.59 -2.87
N ASP A 102 -3.66 -10.51 -3.54
CA ASP A 102 -3.95 -10.52 -4.98
C ASP A 102 -2.71 -10.16 -5.80
N LYS A 103 -2.18 -8.95 -5.57
CA LYS A 103 -1.05 -8.42 -6.32
C LYS A 103 0.29 -8.75 -5.67
N TYR A 104 0.33 -8.76 -4.34
CA TYR A 104 1.55 -9.00 -3.56
C TYR A 104 1.36 -10.12 -2.54
N ALA A 105 2.38 -10.93 -2.41
CA ALA A 105 2.39 -12.05 -1.47
C ALA A 105 2.61 -11.62 0.00
N GLY A 106 3.03 -10.37 0.24
CA GLY A 106 3.22 -9.81 1.57
C GLY A 106 3.70 -8.36 1.51
N HIS A 107 3.70 -7.70 2.66
CA HIS A 107 4.06 -6.30 2.79
C HIS A 107 5.09 -6.09 3.88
N ILE A 108 6.06 -5.20 3.62
CA ILE A 108 7.04 -4.76 4.61
C ILE A 108 6.88 -3.26 4.80
N ASN A 109 6.64 -2.86 6.04
CA ASN A 109 6.60 -1.47 6.46
C ASN A 109 7.96 -1.11 7.08
N ILE A 110 8.69 -0.19 6.43
CA ILE A 110 10.03 0.23 6.90
C ILE A 110 9.96 1.70 7.27
N GLY A 111 10.39 2.02 8.48
CA GLY A 111 10.46 3.40 8.94
C GLY A 111 11.57 3.64 9.95
N PRO A 112 11.89 4.90 10.25
CA PRO A 112 12.85 5.23 11.29
C PRO A 112 12.32 4.82 12.67
N PHE A 113 13.23 4.50 13.58
CA PHE A 113 12.88 4.13 14.95
C PHE A 113 12.03 5.23 15.61
N GLY A 114 10.93 4.80 16.21
CA GLY A 114 10.00 5.71 16.87
C GLY A 114 9.09 6.52 15.93
N CYS A 115 9.07 6.23 14.64
CA CYS A 115 8.16 6.88 13.70
C CYS A 115 6.69 6.59 14.06
N MET A 116 5.93 7.62 14.37
CA MET A 116 4.51 7.51 14.73
C MET A 116 3.70 6.80 13.62
N ILE A 117 3.93 7.16 12.38
CA ILE A 117 3.23 6.61 11.21
C ILE A 117 3.51 5.11 11.07
N THR A 118 4.79 4.72 11.17
CA THR A 118 5.21 3.32 11.10
C THR A 118 4.56 2.48 12.20
N ARG A 119 4.56 2.99 13.44
CA ARG A 119 3.96 2.31 14.59
C ARG A 119 2.45 2.27 14.52
N PHE A 120 1.82 3.32 14.03
CA PHE A 120 0.37 3.34 13.83
C PHE A 120 -0.05 2.29 12.80
N THR A 121 0.61 2.27 11.64
CA THR A 121 0.38 1.25 10.61
C THR A 121 0.63 -0.16 11.15
N ASP A 122 1.69 -0.36 11.92
CA ASP A 122 1.98 -1.65 12.56
C ASP A 122 0.87 -2.08 13.53
N SER A 123 0.39 -1.17 14.37
CA SER A 123 -0.68 -1.46 15.33
C SER A 123 -1.99 -1.86 14.63
N VAL A 124 -2.36 -1.17 13.58
CA VAL A 124 -3.57 -1.48 12.79
C VAL A 124 -3.36 -2.78 12.02
N ALA A 125 -2.25 -2.92 11.32
CA ALA A 125 -1.95 -4.04 10.46
C ALA A 125 -1.82 -5.36 11.23
N SER A 126 -1.21 -5.33 12.40
CA SER A 126 -1.03 -6.54 13.22
C SER A 126 -2.35 -7.19 13.65
N ASN A 127 -3.42 -6.41 13.73
CA ASN A 127 -4.73 -6.87 14.19
C ASN A 127 -5.76 -7.06 13.06
N ASN A 128 -5.65 -6.30 11.97
CA ASN A 128 -6.73 -6.13 10.98
C ASN A 128 -6.27 -6.45 9.55
N LEU A 129 -5.43 -7.44 9.34
CA LEU A 129 -4.98 -7.82 8.01
C LEU A 129 -5.30 -9.27 7.68
N ASP A 130 -6.57 -9.57 7.56
CA ASP A 130 -7.03 -10.85 7.02
C ASP A 130 -7.99 -10.66 5.83
N VAL A 131 -8.51 -11.76 5.32
CA VAL A 131 -9.45 -11.75 4.20
C VAL A 131 -10.78 -11.09 4.56
N ALA A 132 -11.22 -11.14 5.83
CA ALA A 132 -12.46 -10.51 6.26
C ALA A 132 -12.31 -8.98 6.27
N ASP A 133 -11.20 -8.46 6.81
CA ASP A 133 -10.87 -7.03 6.76
C ASP A 133 -10.75 -6.53 5.32
N LYS A 134 -10.14 -7.34 4.44
CA LYS A 134 -10.04 -7.03 3.01
C LYS A 134 -11.42 -6.94 2.35
N LYS A 135 -12.34 -7.84 2.65
CA LYS A 135 -13.72 -7.78 2.14
C LYS A 135 -14.43 -6.50 2.62
N GLU A 136 -14.29 -6.14 3.88
CA GLU A 136 -14.88 -4.91 4.40
C GLU A 136 -14.26 -3.66 3.78
N ALA A 137 -12.94 -3.65 3.57
CA ALA A 137 -12.24 -2.57 2.88
C ALA A 137 -12.79 -2.35 1.45
N TYR A 138 -12.96 -3.41 0.68
CA TYR A 138 -13.54 -3.34 -0.66
C TYR A 138 -14.98 -2.85 -0.64
N LYS A 139 -15.79 -3.34 0.30
CA LYS A 139 -17.18 -2.90 0.47
C LYS A 139 -17.27 -1.40 0.77
N VAL A 140 -16.41 -0.88 1.65
CA VAL A 140 -16.32 0.55 1.97
C VAL A 140 -15.85 1.37 0.77
N ALA A 141 -14.92 0.85 -0.01
CA ALA A 141 -14.49 1.45 -1.27
C ALA A 141 -15.56 1.42 -2.39
N GLY A 142 -16.70 0.75 -2.16
CA GLY A 142 -17.77 0.60 -3.15
C GLY A 142 -17.53 -0.53 -4.15
N GLU A 143 -16.63 -1.44 -3.85
CA GLU A 143 -16.25 -2.58 -4.67
C GLU A 143 -16.57 -3.91 -3.98
N LYS A 144 -16.50 -5.00 -4.73
CA LYS A 144 -16.72 -6.34 -4.21
C LYS A 144 -15.40 -7.12 -4.27
N TYR A 145 -15.02 -7.74 -3.16
CA TYR A 145 -13.89 -8.65 -3.11
C TYR A 145 -14.38 -10.08 -3.08
N GLU A 146 -13.95 -10.86 -4.04
CA GLU A 146 -14.15 -12.30 -4.08
C GLU A 146 -12.81 -12.97 -4.34
N SER A 147 -12.43 -13.91 -3.50
CA SER A 147 -11.26 -14.75 -3.71
C SER A 147 -11.68 -16.21 -3.73
N GLU A 148 -11.24 -16.93 -4.73
CA GLU A 148 -11.40 -18.38 -4.84
C GLU A 148 -10.28 -19.15 -4.13
N ILE A 149 -9.19 -18.44 -3.78
CA ILE A 149 -7.95 -19.05 -3.28
C ILE A 149 -7.77 -18.81 -1.78
N PHE A 150 -8.22 -17.64 -1.29
CA PHE A 150 -8.01 -17.22 0.07
C PHE A 150 -9.31 -17.23 0.85
N PHE A 151 -9.31 -17.86 2.01
CA PHE A 151 -10.48 -18.04 2.87
C PHE A 151 -10.46 -17.07 4.05
N GLU A 152 -11.62 -16.90 4.68
CA GLU A 152 -11.74 -16.11 5.92
C GLU A 152 -10.77 -16.62 7.00
N GLY A 153 -10.08 -15.68 7.66
CA GLY A 153 -9.06 -15.98 8.65
C GLY A 153 -7.64 -16.16 8.10
N GLU A 154 -7.45 -16.21 6.77
CA GLU A 154 -6.11 -16.14 6.21
C GLU A 154 -5.56 -14.72 6.31
N LYS A 155 -4.39 -14.60 6.93
CA LYS A 155 -3.73 -13.31 7.14
C LYS A 155 -2.86 -12.91 5.96
N ILE A 156 -2.86 -11.60 5.68
CA ILE A 156 -1.90 -10.98 4.76
C ILE A 156 -0.53 -10.95 5.46
N PRO A 157 0.52 -11.57 4.91
CA PRO A 157 1.85 -11.49 5.49
C PRO A 157 2.33 -10.05 5.62
N PHE A 158 2.68 -9.65 6.83
CA PHE A 158 3.08 -8.30 7.16
C PHE A 158 4.26 -8.27 8.13
N LEU A 159 5.22 -7.37 7.88
CA LEU A 159 6.37 -7.16 8.75
C LEU A 159 6.67 -5.67 8.88
N THR A 160 6.82 -5.18 10.10
CA THR A 160 7.35 -3.84 10.35
C THR A 160 8.83 -3.93 10.75
N ILE A 161 9.63 -3.06 10.12
CA ILE A 161 11.06 -2.88 10.39
C ILE A 161 11.30 -1.44 10.79
N GLU A 162 11.69 -1.21 12.04
CA GLU A 162 12.20 0.09 12.48
C GLU A 162 13.72 0.12 12.34
N VAL A 163 14.22 1.17 11.68
CA VAL A 163 15.66 1.35 11.38
C VAL A 163 16.19 2.55 12.15
N ASP A 164 17.28 2.34 12.88
CA ASP A 164 17.99 3.39 13.63
C ASP A 164 19.43 3.62 13.12
N GLY A 165 19.80 2.96 12.01
CA GLY A 165 21.14 3.00 11.44
C GLY A 165 22.08 1.94 11.99
N ASN A 166 21.69 1.15 12.98
CA ASN A 166 22.46 0.05 13.50
C ASN A 166 22.28 -1.26 12.69
N PRO A 167 23.20 -2.21 12.79
CA PRO A 167 23.01 -3.54 12.20
C PRO A 167 21.75 -4.21 12.74
N TYR A 168 21.05 -4.92 11.89
CA TYR A 168 19.81 -5.61 12.26
C TYR A 168 20.07 -6.66 13.35
N PRO A 169 19.31 -6.61 14.45
CA PRO A 169 19.42 -7.61 15.52
C PRO A 169 18.94 -9.00 15.03
N GLN A 170 19.45 -10.06 15.62
CA GLN A 170 19.08 -11.44 15.28
C GLN A 170 17.56 -11.69 15.33
N LEU A 171 16.86 -11.04 16.29
CA LEU A 171 15.41 -11.14 16.40
C LEU A 171 14.70 -10.61 15.14
N LEU A 172 15.20 -9.53 14.55
CA LEU A 172 14.64 -8.99 13.31
C LEU A 172 14.89 -9.92 12.14
N LEU A 173 16.05 -10.53 12.05
CA LEU A 173 16.35 -11.54 11.02
C LEU A 173 15.40 -12.73 11.12
N ALA A 174 15.16 -13.25 12.33
CA ALA A 174 14.20 -14.33 12.55
C ALA A 174 12.75 -13.95 12.15
N LYS A 175 12.32 -12.72 12.47
CA LYS A 175 11.03 -12.21 12.00
C LYS A 175 10.96 -12.10 10.48
N PHE A 176 12.03 -11.65 9.85
CA PHE A 176 12.13 -11.54 8.40
C PHE A 176 12.08 -12.92 7.72
N GLU A 177 12.79 -13.91 8.25
CA GLU A 177 12.70 -15.29 7.76
C GLU A 177 11.30 -15.86 7.88
N SER A 178 10.62 -15.64 9.02
CA SER A 178 9.24 -16.04 9.22
C SER A 178 8.28 -15.36 8.22
N PHE A 179 8.47 -14.07 7.99
CA PHE A 179 7.73 -13.32 6.96
C PHE A 179 7.94 -13.91 5.56
N CYS A 180 9.19 -14.20 5.19
CA CYS A 180 9.52 -14.79 3.89
C CYS A 180 8.84 -16.15 3.69
N LEU A 181 8.76 -16.98 4.72
CA LEU A 181 8.06 -18.26 4.66
C LEU A 181 6.54 -18.09 4.46
N GLN A 182 5.94 -17.12 5.13
CA GLN A 182 4.52 -16.81 4.97
C GLN A 182 4.23 -16.26 3.56
N ALA A 183 5.01 -15.29 3.10
CA ALA A 183 4.89 -14.70 1.76
C ALA A 183 5.09 -15.75 0.66
N LYS A 184 6.03 -16.69 0.85
CA LYS A 184 6.24 -17.79 -0.08
C LYS A 184 4.99 -18.67 -0.21
N ARG A 185 4.32 -19.01 0.89
CA ARG A 185 3.07 -19.79 0.86
C ARG A 185 1.97 -19.09 0.09
N VAL A 186 1.84 -17.77 0.26
CA VAL A 186 0.87 -16.96 -0.50
C VAL A 186 1.23 -16.96 -1.99
N ALA A 187 2.50 -16.73 -2.34
CA ALA A 187 2.97 -16.73 -3.73
C ALA A 187 2.76 -18.09 -4.42
N GLU A 188 2.94 -19.19 -3.70
CA GLU A 188 2.69 -20.54 -4.22
C GLU A 188 1.19 -20.76 -4.51
N LYS A 189 0.28 -20.27 -3.67
CA LYS A 189 -1.17 -20.31 -3.93
C LYS A 189 -1.54 -19.48 -5.16
N GLN A 190 -1.03 -18.25 -5.26
CA GLN A 190 -1.23 -17.38 -6.41
C GLN A 190 -0.71 -18.01 -7.71
N GLY A 191 0.47 -18.63 -7.68
CA GLY A 191 1.07 -19.29 -8.83
C GLY A 191 0.30 -20.53 -9.31
N LYS A 192 -0.32 -21.28 -8.42
CA LYS A 192 -1.18 -22.41 -8.79
C LYS A 192 -2.40 -21.97 -9.56
N LYS A 193 -3.08 -20.89 -9.13
CA LYS A 193 -4.24 -20.35 -9.84
C LYS A 193 -3.89 -19.93 -11.26
N VAL A 194 -2.79 -19.17 -11.43
CA VAL A 194 -2.34 -18.74 -12.76
C VAL A 194 -2.07 -19.95 -13.68
N LEU A 195 -1.51 -21.04 -13.16
CA LEU A 195 -1.28 -22.25 -13.95
C LEU A 195 -2.59 -22.95 -14.31
N GLU A 196 -3.57 -23.00 -13.42
CA GLU A 196 -4.89 -23.56 -13.69
C GLU A 196 -5.65 -22.76 -14.75
N GLU A 197 -5.59 -21.43 -14.70
CA GLU A 197 -6.19 -20.54 -15.71
C GLU A 197 -5.53 -20.63 -17.10
N ILE A 198 -4.26 -21.00 -17.19
CA ILE A 198 -3.55 -21.19 -18.46
C ILE A 198 -3.85 -22.56 -19.09
N LEU A 199 -4.22 -23.55 -18.27
CA LEU A 199 -4.46 -24.92 -18.71
C LEU A 199 -5.92 -25.21 -19.06
N LEU A 200 -6.84 -24.28 -18.81
CA LEU A 200 -8.25 -24.29 -19.22
C LEU A 200 -8.48 -23.52 -20.51
#